data_bfc8ca27132f9ec6d2b11d0e8bbfa295
#
_entry.id   bfc8ca27132f9ec6d2b11d0e8bbfa295
#
_cell.length_a   1.000
_cell.length_b   1.000
_cell.length_c   1.000
_cell.angle_alpha   90.00
_cell.angle_beta   90.00
_cell.angle_gamma   90.00
#
_symmetry.space_group_name_H-M   'P 1'
#
loop_
_entity.id
_entity.type
_entity.pdbx_description
1 polymer ?
#
loop_
_entity_poly.entity_id
_entity_poly.type
_entity_poly.pdbx_seq_one_letter_code
_entity_poly.pdbx_strand_id
1 'polypeptide(L)'
;MIKIQEHLNRGDAEKYLDSIALKLWNYFNPMLADGSDYQNRSLIKRLETIISKTGDNSYLVQFASSDKNMLERQKKFLTYLQNKDYAKLKALVISRPEDLLILKDEILELLLPTDIFYENGNISQTPFGNLLVDKLFIYKKFRSSSICPELISDLQMKNIYCPYCNQNRVQVIDVSEEDNEQELNKAYLDIDHFYPKSINPYFAISFYNLIPSCHTCNSNEKGNKEFCISTHTNPYHKSYNDNHKFTIDDDYLLNGATSEVRLTKKNETNDFNDKDLKLSQRFRHTYLEPVNELIENYLNYQHYRESPDFNHDYVDVLTQRVPKSKNDILKSEAGKMYRDIFKEIDVYDLL
;
A
#
# COMPACT_ATOMS: atom_id res chain seq x y z
N MET A 1 7.06 -5.56 1.92
CA MET A 1 8.34 -6.26 2.12
C MET A 1 9.37 -5.88 1.06
N ILE A 2 9.03 -5.87 -0.22
CA ILE A 2 9.82 -5.28 -1.31
C ILE A 2 9.04 -4.15 -1.96
N LYS A 3 9.71 -3.34 -2.79
CA LYS A 3 9.02 -2.34 -3.62
C LYS A 3 8.08 -3.01 -4.63
N ILE A 4 6.96 -2.38 -4.92
CA ILE A 4 6.04 -2.83 -5.98
C ILE A 4 6.74 -2.85 -7.34
N GLN A 5 7.65 -1.89 -7.61
CA GLN A 5 8.49 -1.88 -8.80
C GLN A 5 9.37 -3.14 -8.93
N GLU A 6 9.92 -3.64 -7.82
CA GLU A 6 10.70 -4.88 -7.80
C GLU A 6 9.82 -6.09 -8.06
N HIS A 7 8.61 -6.13 -7.46
CA HIS A 7 7.64 -7.19 -7.71
C HIS A 7 7.19 -7.26 -9.18
N LEU A 8 6.99 -6.11 -9.83
CA LEU A 8 6.65 -6.06 -11.25
C LEU A 8 7.73 -6.64 -12.16
N ASN A 9 8.98 -6.68 -11.71
CA ASN A 9 10.13 -7.29 -12.38
C ASN A 9 10.28 -6.86 -13.86
N ARG A 10 10.15 -5.56 -14.13
CA ARG A 10 10.27 -4.98 -15.47
C ARG A 10 11.17 -3.75 -15.47
N GLY A 11 11.95 -3.57 -16.55
CA GLY A 11 12.91 -2.47 -16.65
C GLY A 11 12.29 -1.07 -16.68
N ASP A 12 11.01 -0.97 -17.08
CA ASP A 12 10.25 0.28 -17.17
C ASP A 12 9.22 0.44 -16.03
N ALA A 13 9.39 -0.27 -14.90
CA ALA A 13 8.42 -0.35 -13.81
C ALA A 13 7.90 1.03 -13.34
N GLU A 14 8.78 2.02 -13.22
CA GLU A 14 8.41 3.38 -12.82
C GLU A 14 7.44 4.04 -13.83
N LYS A 15 7.77 3.99 -15.13
CA LYS A 15 6.91 4.53 -16.19
C LYS A 15 5.58 3.77 -16.29
N TYR A 16 5.63 2.48 -16.04
CA TYR A 16 4.42 1.66 -16.03
C TYR A 16 3.48 2.04 -14.89
N LEU A 17 4.00 2.24 -13.68
CA LEU A 17 3.21 2.73 -12.54
C LEU A 17 2.62 4.12 -12.82
N ASP A 18 3.38 5.03 -13.41
CA ASP A 18 2.88 6.34 -13.82
C ASP A 18 1.73 6.22 -14.85
N SER A 19 1.80 5.24 -15.77
CA SER A 19 0.72 4.97 -16.70
C SER A 19 -0.55 4.47 -16.02
N ILE A 20 -0.43 3.64 -14.97
CA ILE A 20 -1.55 3.17 -14.16
C ILE A 20 -2.15 4.35 -13.35
N ALA A 21 -1.30 5.20 -12.78
CA ALA A 21 -1.76 6.41 -12.10
C ALA A 21 -2.55 7.35 -13.05
N LEU A 22 -2.06 7.50 -14.29
CA LEU A 22 -2.76 8.27 -15.32
C LEU A 22 -4.09 7.61 -15.74
N LYS A 23 -4.16 6.28 -15.81
CA LYS A 23 -5.40 5.53 -16.06
C LYS A 23 -6.45 5.84 -14.97
N LEU A 24 -6.03 5.91 -13.70
CA LEU A 24 -6.91 6.33 -12.60
C LEU A 24 -7.40 7.77 -12.75
N TRP A 25 -6.52 8.71 -13.12
CA TRP A 25 -6.90 10.10 -13.42
C TRP A 25 -7.96 10.17 -14.52
N ASN A 26 -7.75 9.47 -15.63
CA ASN A 26 -8.67 9.45 -16.78
C ASN A 26 -10.02 8.82 -16.42
N TYR A 27 -10.04 7.78 -15.57
CA TYR A 27 -11.27 7.20 -15.03
C TYR A 27 -12.11 8.24 -14.26
N PHE A 28 -11.46 9.06 -13.44
CA PHE A 28 -12.14 10.10 -12.67
C PHE A 28 -12.52 11.34 -13.50
N ASN A 29 -11.92 11.51 -14.68
CA ASN A 29 -12.13 12.65 -15.54
C ASN A 29 -12.50 12.23 -16.98
N PRO A 30 -13.62 11.49 -17.16
CA PRO A 30 -14.07 11.12 -18.49
C PRO A 30 -14.51 12.36 -19.26
N MET A 31 -14.11 12.45 -20.53
CA MET A 31 -14.52 13.52 -21.44
C MET A 31 -15.86 13.19 -22.11
N LEU A 32 -16.52 14.20 -22.65
CA LEU A 32 -17.63 14.06 -23.58
C LEU A 32 -17.16 13.32 -24.85
N ALA A 33 -18.09 12.73 -25.57
CA ALA A 33 -17.76 11.94 -26.77
C ALA A 33 -17.07 12.77 -27.87
N ASP A 34 -17.35 14.06 -27.94
CA ASP A 34 -16.74 15.01 -28.87
C ASP A 34 -15.41 15.60 -28.38
N GLY A 35 -15.01 15.26 -27.17
CA GLY A 35 -13.78 15.75 -26.57
C GLY A 35 -13.80 17.25 -26.16
N SER A 36 -14.95 17.92 -26.22
CA SER A 36 -15.05 19.36 -25.98
C SER A 36 -14.96 19.78 -24.51
N ASP A 37 -15.40 18.91 -23.58
CA ASP A 37 -15.42 19.17 -22.14
C ASP A 37 -15.45 17.86 -21.34
N TYR A 38 -15.29 17.95 -20.04
CA TYR A 38 -15.43 16.83 -19.12
C TYR A 38 -16.92 16.52 -18.84
N GLN A 39 -17.23 15.24 -18.63
CA GLN A 39 -18.57 14.82 -18.23
C GLN A 39 -18.91 15.38 -16.82
N ASN A 40 -20.18 15.65 -16.56
CA ASN A 40 -20.67 16.20 -15.28
C ASN A 40 -20.27 15.34 -14.06
N ARG A 41 -20.03 14.04 -14.25
CA ARG A 41 -19.57 13.14 -13.19
C ARG A 41 -18.06 13.20 -12.92
N SER A 42 -17.30 13.96 -13.71
CA SER A 42 -15.84 14.05 -13.55
C SER A 42 -15.44 14.71 -12.23
N LEU A 43 -14.23 14.43 -11.78
CA LEU A 43 -13.61 15.04 -10.61
C LEU A 43 -13.51 16.57 -10.78
N ILE A 44 -13.14 17.01 -11.98
CA ILE A 44 -13.06 18.43 -12.34
C ILE A 44 -14.43 19.12 -12.18
N LYS A 45 -15.51 18.57 -12.76
CA LYS A 45 -16.84 19.17 -12.66
C LYS A 45 -17.41 19.15 -11.25
N ARG A 46 -17.04 18.14 -10.44
CA ARG A 46 -17.39 18.13 -9.01
C ARG A 46 -16.68 19.25 -8.25
N LEU A 47 -15.38 19.48 -8.52
CA LEU A 47 -14.64 20.59 -7.93
C LEU A 47 -15.27 21.93 -8.29
N GLU A 48 -15.56 22.19 -9.57
CA GLU A 48 -16.24 23.40 -10.04
C GLU A 48 -17.59 23.61 -9.33
N THR A 49 -18.37 22.52 -9.20
CA THR A 49 -19.65 22.56 -8.49
C THR A 49 -19.50 22.92 -7.01
N ILE A 50 -18.47 22.41 -6.34
CA ILE A 50 -18.21 22.73 -4.93
C ILE A 50 -17.78 24.20 -4.82
N ILE A 51 -16.88 24.66 -5.68
CA ILE A 51 -16.41 26.06 -5.69
C ILE A 51 -17.58 27.01 -5.89
N SER A 52 -18.47 26.76 -6.85
CA SER A 52 -19.63 27.62 -7.09
C SER A 52 -20.54 27.78 -5.86
N LYS A 53 -20.64 26.74 -5.02
CA LYS A 53 -21.45 26.73 -3.80
C LYS A 53 -20.79 27.45 -2.61
N THR A 54 -19.50 27.74 -2.65
CA THR A 54 -18.82 28.39 -1.52
C THR A 54 -19.29 29.83 -1.27
N GLY A 55 -20.02 30.46 -2.21
CA GLY A 55 -20.68 31.74 -2.04
C GLY A 55 -21.98 31.67 -1.26
N ASP A 56 -22.58 30.50 -1.11
CA ASP A 56 -23.89 30.32 -0.50
C ASP A 56 -23.78 30.33 1.04
N ASN A 57 -24.76 30.97 1.70
CA ASN A 57 -24.82 30.95 3.16
C ASN A 57 -25.02 29.52 3.72
N SER A 58 -25.69 28.65 2.98
CA SER A 58 -25.84 27.23 3.34
C SER A 58 -24.52 26.51 3.43
N TYR A 59 -23.56 26.80 2.52
CA TYR A 59 -22.21 26.26 2.56
C TYR A 59 -21.45 26.71 3.82
N LEU A 60 -21.50 28.03 4.13
CA LEU A 60 -20.87 28.59 5.33
C LEU A 60 -21.35 27.87 6.61
N VAL A 61 -22.67 27.68 6.73
CA VAL A 61 -23.25 27.00 7.91
C VAL A 61 -22.87 25.54 7.96
N GLN A 62 -22.98 24.83 6.85
CA GLN A 62 -22.82 23.37 6.80
C GLN A 62 -21.37 22.92 6.85
N PHE A 63 -20.46 23.60 6.14
CA PHE A 63 -19.09 23.11 5.93
C PHE A 63 -18.01 23.95 6.61
N ALA A 64 -18.32 25.18 6.98
CA ALA A 64 -17.41 26.07 7.67
C ALA A 64 -17.89 26.48 9.08
N SER A 65 -18.85 25.75 9.66
CA SER A 65 -19.35 25.98 11.02
C SER A 65 -19.70 27.45 11.33
N SER A 66 -20.17 28.17 10.33
CA SER A 66 -20.44 29.64 10.37
C SER A 66 -19.18 30.51 10.59
N ASP A 67 -17.98 29.94 10.50
CA ASP A 67 -16.69 30.66 10.58
C ASP A 67 -16.24 31.14 9.21
N LYS A 68 -16.20 32.45 9.03
CA LYS A 68 -15.76 33.08 7.77
C LYS A 68 -14.27 32.82 7.48
N ASN A 69 -13.42 32.75 8.50
CA ASN A 69 -11.99 32.45 8.28
C ASN A 69 -11.78 31.02 7.81
N MET A 70 -12.52 30.05 8.38
CA MET A 70 -12.55 28.69 7.89
C MET A 70 -13.03 28.62 6.44
N LEU A 71 -14.12 29.32 6.10
CA LEU A 71 -14.62 29.42 4.73
C LEU A 71 -13.55 29.94 3.76
N GLU A 72 -12.85 31.01 4.13
CA GLU A 72 -11.80 31.59 3.27
C GLU A 72 -10.60 30.62 3.07
N ARG A 73 -10.20 29.86 4.09
CA ARG A 73 -9.20 28.81 3.94
C ARG A 73 -9.67 27.71 2.99
N GLN A 74 -10.91 27.24 3.15
CA GLN A 74 -11.52 26.23 2.26
C GLN A 74 -11.60 26.73 0.80
N LYS A 75 -11.99 27.98 0.58
CA LYS A 75 -12.01 28.61 -0.75
C LYS A 75 -10.61 28.66 -1.37
N LYS A 76 -9.61 29.10 -0.60
CA LYS A 76 -8.21 29.14 -1.06
C LYS A 76 -7.72 27.75 -1.49
N PHE A 77 -8.00 26.74 -0.69
CA PHE A 77 -7.66 25.36 -1.02
C PHE A 77 -8.36 24.85 -2.29
N LEU A 78 -9.68 25.06 -2.42
CA LEU A 78 -10.43 24.65 -3.60
C LEU A 78 -9.94 25.38 -4.87
N THR A 79 -9.65 26.69 -4.77
CA THR A 79 -9.08 27.48 -5.86
C THR A 79 -7.67 27.02 -6.22
N TYR A 80 -6.83 26.65 -5.22
CA TYR A 80 -5.51 26.07 -5.45
C TYR A 80 -5.61 24.79 -6.29
N LEU A 81 -6.61 23.93 -6.07
CA LEU A 81 -6.84 22.73 -6.88
C LEU A 81 -7.29 23.05 -8.31
N GLN A 82 -8.02 24.16 -8.51
CA GLN A 82 -8.52 24.58 -9.81
C GLN A 82 -7.44 25.26 -10.67
N ASN A 83 -6.49 25.94 -10.04
CA ASN A 83 -5.51 26.78 -10.73
C ASN A 83 -4.67 25.98 -11.76
N LYS A 84 -4.18 26.71 -12.79
CA LYS A 84 -3.31 26.17 -13.85
C LYS A 84 -3.88 24.91 -14.49
N ASP A 85 -5.13 24.99 -14.92
CA ASP A 85 -5.82 23.87 -15.59
C ASP A 85 -5.83 22.59 -14.75
N TYR A 86 -6.19 22.73 -13.48
CA TYR A 86 -6.30 21.62 -12.49
C TYR A 86 -4.98 20.88 -12.23
N ALA A 87 -3.83 21.48 -12.49
CA ALA A 87 -2.53 20.84 -12.33
C ALA A 87 -2.34 20.25 -10.93
N LYS A 88 -2.74 21.00 -9.87
CA LYS A 88 -2.63 20.51 -8.49
C LYS A 88 -3.65 19.42 -8.17
N LEU A 89 -4.86 19.49 -8.70
CA LEU A 89 -5.85 18.41 -8.58
C LEU A 89 -5.34 17.13 -9.24
N LYS A 90 -4.74 17.23 -10.43
CA LYS A 90 -4.13 16.11 -11.11
C LYS A 90 -2.96 15.55 -10.31
N ALA A 91 -2.10 16.40 -9.80
CA ALA A 91 -0.96 16.01 -8.96
C ALA A 91 -1.41 15.22 -7.72
N LEU A 92 -2.51 15.60 -7.04
CA LEU A 92 -3.05 14.80 -5.92
C LEU A 92 -3.38 13.36 -6.31
N VAL A 93 -3.76 13.10 -7.55
CA VAL A 93 -4.14 11.75 -8.00
C VAL A 93 -2.93 10.94 -8.45
N ILE A 94 -1.97 11.55 -9.16
CA ILE A 94 -0.92 10.81 -9.89
C ILE A 94 0.49 10.97 -9.33
N SER A 95 0.73 11.87 -8.36
CA SER A 95 2.08 12.14 -7.85
C SER A 95 2.64 10.96 -7.05
N ARG A 96 3.95 10.78 -7.18
CA ARG A 96 4.73 9.78 -6.45
C ARG A 96 4.82 10.12 -4.96
N PRO A 97 5.20 9.16 -4.10
CA PRO A 97 5.16 9.36 -2.64
C PRO A 97 5.93 10.59 -2.15
N GLU A 98 7.07 10.92 -2.77
CA GLU A 98 7.89 12.08 -2.43
C GLU A 98 7.16 13.39 -2.71
N ASP A 99 6.52 13.48 -3.88
CA ASP A 99 5.75 14.67 -4.28
C ASP A 99 4.45 14.79 -3.49
N LEU A 100 3.84 13.66 -3.04
CA LEU A 100 2.69 13.69 -2.14
C LEU A 100 3.04 14.34 -0.80
N LEU A 101 4.27 14.14 -0.29
CA LEU A 101 4.71 14.82 0.93
C LEU A 101 4.78 16.33 0.72
N ILE A 102 5.36 16.78 -0.39
CA ILE A 102 5.43 18.22 -0.75
C ILE A 102 4.02 18.81 -0.88
N LEU A 103 3.11 18.11 -1.57
CA LEU A 103 1.71 18.54 -1.72
C LEU A 103 1.00 18.59 -0.37
N LYS A 104 1.28 17.68 0.56
CA LYS A 104 0.75 17.73 1.93
C LYS A 104 1.17 19.00 2.63
N ASP A 105 2.44 19.36 2.58
CA ASP A 105 2.97 20.56 3.20
C ASP A 105 2.34 21.84 2.60
N GLU A 106 2.25 21.93 1.26
CA GLU A 106 1.56 23.03 0.58
C GLU A 106 0.09 23.15 1.01
N ILE A 107 -0.62 22.05 1.23
CA ILE A 107 -2.03 22.05 1.67
C ILE A 107 -2.16 22.51 3.12
N LEU A 108 -1.22 22.11 3.99
CA LEU A 108 -1.21 22.53 5.40
C LEU A 108 -0.90 24.02 5.58
N GLU A 109 -0.34 24.70 4.58
CA GLU A 109 -0.26 26.17 4.55
C GLU A 109 -1.61 26.83 4.22
N LEU A 110 -2.53 26.11 3.59
CA LEU A 110 -3.85 26.61 3.17
C LEU A 110 -4.96 26.24 4.15
N LEU A 111 -4.90 25.05 4.75
CA LEU A 111 -5.92 24.48 5.65
C LEU A 111 -5.32 24.19 7.03
N LEU A 112 -6.07 24.48 8.07
CA LEU A 112 -5.74 24.00 9.41
C LEU A 112 -6.21 22.53 9.57
N PRO A 113 -5.56 21.71 10.41
CA PRO A 113 -6.07 20.37 10.74
C PRO A 113 -7.53 20.38 11.19
N THR A 114 -7.92 21.37 11.98
CA THR A 114 -9.30 21.57 12.48
C THR A 114 -10.32 21.89 11.39
N ASP A 115 -9.91 22.29 10.19
CA ASP A 115 -10.80 22.44 9.03
C ASP A 115 -11.19 21.07 8.47
N ILE A 116 -10.37 20.03 8.73
CA ILE A 116 -10.42 18.71 8.08
C ILE A 116 -10.95 17.64 9.03
N PHE A 117 -10.47 17.60 10.28
CA PHE A 117 -10.84 16.58 11.26
C PHE A 117 -10.88 17.13 12.69
N TYR A 118 -11.60 16.43 13.56
CA TYR A 118 -11.64 16.64 15.00
C TYR A 118 -10.82 15.59 15.71
N GLU A 119 -10.09 16.00 16.74
CA GLU A 119 -9.27 15.12 17.60
C GLU A 119 -9.84 15.10 19.03
N ASN A 120 -11.01 14.47 19.19
CA ASN A 120 -11.73 14.36 20.46
C ASN A 120 -11.68 12.90 20.97
N GLY A 121 -10.48 12.42 21.34
CA GLY A 121 -10.26 11.02 21.73
C GLY A 121 -10.19 10.05 20.53
N ASN A 122 -11.09 10.19 19.58
CA ASN A 122 -11.03 9.48 18.26
C ASN A 122 -11.00 10.50 17.13
N ILE A 123 -10.23 10.21 16.08
CA ILE A 123 -10.18 11.04 14.88
C ILE A 123 -11.50 10.88 14.12
N SER A 124 -12.19 11.97 13.87
CA SER A 124 -13.39 12.02 13.03
C SER A 124 -13.33 13.21 12.06
N GLN A 125 -13.80 13.02 10.83
CA GLN A 125 -13.77 14.09 9.84
C GLN A 125 -14.78 15.18 10.15
N THR A 126 -14.39 16.44 9.84
CA THR A 126 -15.33 17.57 9.82
C THR A 126 -16.34 17.40 8.68
N PRO A 127 -17.43 18.19 8.63
CA PRO A 127 -18.30 18.24 7.46
C PRO A 127 -17.55 18.54 6.15
N PHE A 128 -16.51 19.40 6.19
CA PHE A 128 -15.67 19.68 5.03
C PHE A 128 -14.77 18.49 4.66
N GLY A 129 -14.15 17.81 5.63
CA GLY A 129 -13.38 16.58 5.39
C GLY A 129 -14.25 15.51 4.72
N ASN A 130 -15.48 15.32 5.21
CA ASN A 130 -16.46 14.40 4.60
C ASN A 130 -16.88 14.86 3.20
N LEU A 131 -17.06 16.17 2.95
CA LEU A 131 -17.33 16.71 1.62
C LEU A 131 -16.24 16.31 0.62
N LEU A 132 -14.96 16.40 1.02
CA LEU A 132 -13.84 16.00 0.18
C LEU A 132 -13.88 14.51 -0.15
N VAL A 133 -14.05 13.63 0.84
CA VAL A 133 -14.04 12.17 0.62
C VAL A 133 -15.28 11.69 -0.15
N ASP A 134 -16.47 12.16 0.22
CA ASP A 134 -17.73 11.58 -0.25
C ASP A 134 -18.30 12.30 -1.49
N LYS A 135 -17.98 13.58 -1.72
CA LYS A 135 -18.52 14.37 -2.82
C LYS A 135 -17.49 14.77 -3.86
N LEU A 136 -16.28 15.15 -3.46
CA LEU A 136 -15.22 15.50 -4.41
C LEU A 136 -14.54 14.25 -4.94
N PHE A 137 -13.85 13.48 -4.07
CA PHE A 137 -13.04 12.33 -4.47
C PHE A 137 -13.84 11.03 -4.60
N ILE A 138 -15.02 10.92 -3.97
CA ILE A 138 -15.96 9.77 -4.04
C ILE A 138 -15.29 8.40 -3.89
N TYR A 139 -14.40 8.23 -2.89
CA TYR A 139 -13.61 7.02 -2.69
C TYR A 139 -14.46 5.73 -2.64
N LYS A 140 -15.61 5.75 -1.95
CA LYS A 140 -16.50 4.57 -1.86
C LYS A 140 -16.94 4.08 -3.24
N LYS A 141 -17.25 5.01 -4.16
CA LYS A 141 -17.64 4.67 -5.54
C LYS A 141 -16.46 4.07 -6.33
N PHE A 142 -15.25 4.61 -6.14
CA PHE A 142 -14.03 4.02 -6.70
C PHE A 142 -13.85 2.58 -6.19
N ARG A 143 -13.92 2.37 -4.87
CA ARG A 143 -13.69 1.04 -4.26
C ARG A 143 -14.67 -0.03 -4.74
N SER A 144 -15.91 0.34 -5.05
CA SER A 144 -16.96 -0.56 -5.57
C SER A 144 -17.03 -0.65 -7.10
N SER A 145 -16.15 0.03 -7.83
CA SER A 145 -16.13 0.03 -9.30
C SER A 145 -15.22 -1.05 -9.87
N SER A 146 -15.41 -1.39 -11.16
CA SER A 146 -14.57 -2.36 -11.88
C SER A 146 -13.11 -1.90 -12.06
N ILE A 147 -12.86 -0.58 -12.09
CA ILE A 147 -11.50 -0.05 -12.21
C ILE A 147 -10.61 -0.42 -11.01
N CYS A 148 -11.18 -0.56 -9.82
CA CYS A 148 -10.41 -0.88 -8.62
C CYS A 148 -9.71 -2.25 -8.72
N PRO A 149 -10.41 -3.38 -8.97
CA PRO A 149 -9.74 -4.67 -9.19
C PRO A 149 -8.89 -4.69 -10.47
N GLU A 150 -9.24 -3.92 -11.50
CA GLU A 150 -8.42 -3.79 -12.70
C GLU A 150 -7.04 -3.18 -12.40
N LEU A 151 -6.98 -2.06 -11.65
CA LEU A 151 -5.70 -1.46 -11.23
C LEU A 151 -4.85 -2.42 -10.37
N ILE A 152 -5.48 -3.21 -9.49
CA ILE A 152 -4.77 -4.22 -8.70
C ILE A 152 -4.20 -5.31 -9.60
N SER A 153 -4.94 -5.70 -10.65
CA SER A 153 -4.47 -6.64 -11.66
C SER A 153 -3.30 -6.10 -12.47
N ASP A 154 -3.37 -4.82 -12.87
CA ASP A 154 -2.27 -4.13 -13.55
C ASP A 154 -1.00 -4.09 -12.69
N LEU A 155 -1.13 -4.00 -11.37
CA LEU A 155 -0.02 -4.13 -10.41
C LEU A 155 0.51 -5.56 -10.25
N GLN A 156 -0.03 -6.54 -10.99
CA GLN A 156 0.26 -7.98 -10.84
C GLN A 156 0.00 -8.51 -9.42
N MET A 157 -0.97 -7.90 -8.70
CA MET A 157 -1.27 -8.21 -7.31
C MET A 157 -2.54 -9.07 -7.15
N LYS A 158 -2.90 -9.88 -8.15
CA LYS A 158 -4.11 -10.73 -8.11
C LYS A 158 -4.07 -11.81 -7.03
N ASN A 159 -2.93 -12.42 -6.79
CA ASN A 159 -2.78 -13.54 -5.87
C ASN A 159 -1.38 -13.53 -5.26
N ILE A 160 -1.13 -12.56 -4.41
CA ILE A 160 0.15 -12.36 -3.73
C ILE A 160 -0.04 -12.26 -2.23
N TYR A 161 1.05 -12.12 -1.51
CA TYR A 161 1.05 -11.81 -0.08
C TYR A 161 1.20 -10.31 0.15
N CYS A 162 0.58 -9.83 1.23
CA CYS A 162 0.52 -8.42 1.59
C CYS A 162 1.89 -7.73 1.53
N PRO A 163 2.04 -6.60 0.82
CA PRO A 163 3.32 -5.90 0.68
C PRO A 163 3.86 -5.34 2.01
N TYR A 164 3.00 -5.18 3.03
CA TYR A 164 3.43 -4.78 4.37
C TYR A 164 4.01 -5.95 5.17
N CYS A 165 3.26 -7.06 5.31
CA CYS A 165 3.66 -8.15 6.21
C CYS A 165 4.17 -9.40 5.51
N ASN A 166 3.85 -9.64 4.25
CA ASN A 166 4.16 -10.87 3.50
C ASN A 166 3.61 -12.18 4.14
N GLN A 167 2.61 -12.07 5.03
CA GLN A 167 1.99 -13.22 5.71
C GLN A 167 0.61 -13.57 5.13
N ASN A 168 -0.25 -12.56 5.02
CA ASN A 168 -1.64 -12.77 4.61
C ASN A 168 -1.80 -12.49 3.11
N ARG A 169 -2.62 -13.29 2.44
CA ARG A 169 -2.91 -13.12 1.02
C ARG A 169 -3.73 -11.85 0.76
N VAL A 170 -3.49 -11.26 -0.39
CA VAL A 170 -4.33 -10.28 -1.07
C VAL A 170 -4.75 -10.90 -2.41
N GLN A 171 -6.06 -10.94 -2.68
CA GLN A 171 -6.59 -11.69 -3.80
C GLN A 171 -7.59 -10.87 -4.60
N VAL A 172 -7.53 -11.01 -5.93
CA VAL A 172 -8.62 -10.63 -6.83
C VAL A 172 -9.08 -11.88 -7.55
N ILE A 173 -10.36 -12.21 -7.43
CA ILE A 173 -10.96 -13.40 -8.02
C ILE A 173 -11.85 -12.97 -9.19
N ASP A 174 -11.66 -13.61 -10.34
CA ASP A 174 -12.53 -13.48 -11.49
C ASP A 174 -13.78 -14.35 -11.24
N VAL A 175 -14.97 -13.76 -11.17
CA VAL A 175 -16.23 -14.44 -10.80
C VAL A 175 -17.06 -14.83 -12.05
N SER A 176 -16.45 -14.84 -13.22
CA SER A 176 -17.13 -14.89 -14.52
C SER A 176 -17.66 -16.25 -14.98
N GLU A 177 -17.46 -17.35 -14.27
CA GLU A 177 -17.69 -18.68 -14.87
C GLU A 177 -19.00 -19.39 -14.47
N GLU A 178 -19.75 -18.98 -13.46
CA GLU A 178 -20.92 -19.77 -13.02
C GLU A 178 -22.29 -19.07 -13.03
N ASP A 179 -22.37 -17.77 -13.11
CA ASP A 179 -23.63 -17.04 -13.16
C ASP A 179 -23.63 -15.99 -14.27
N ASN A 180 -24.63 -16.03 -15.14
CA ASN A 180 -24.86 -15.12 -16.29
C ASN A 180 -24.94 -13.61 -15.95
N GLU A 181 -24.26 -13.17 -14.92
CA GLU A 181 -24.10 -11.76 -14.53
C GLU A 181 -22.69 -11.28 -14.90
N GLN A 182 -22.64 -10.10 -15.50
CA GLN A 182 -21.45 -9.37 -15.97
C GLN A 182 -20.20 -9.65 -15.11
N GLU A 183 -19.11 -10.06 -15.77
CA GLU A 183 -17.77 -10.28 -15.20
C GLU A 183 -17.42 -9.23 -14.15
N LEU A 184 -17.58 -9.55 -12.88
CA LEU A 184 -17.21 -8.69 -11.75
C LEU A 184 -16.07 -9.33 -10.98
N ASN A 185 -14.87 -8.86 -11.25
CA ASN A 185 -13.71 -9.17 -10.43
C ASN A 185 -13.97 -8.76 -8.97
N LYS A 186 -13.92 -9.69 -8.01
CA LYS A 186 -14.01 -9.40 -6.58
C LYS A 186 -12.62 -9.30 -5.95
N ALA A 187 -12.34 -8.17 -5.34
CA ALA A 187 -11.10 -7.97 -4.60
C ALA A 187 -11.27 -8.34 -3.13
N TYR A 188 -10.64 -9.46 -2.72
CA TYR A 188 -10.55 -9.92 -1.32
C TYR A 188 -9.28 -9.36 -0.68
N LEU A 189 -9.28 -8.06 -0.51
CA LEU A 189 -8.20 -7.30 0.09
C LEU A 189 -8.75 -5.96 0.59
N ASP A 190 -8.01 -5.33 1.46
CA ASP A 190 -8.21 -3.94 1.80
C ASP A 190 -7.33 -3.06 0.92
N ILE A 191 -7.76 -1.82 0.72
CA ILE A 191 -6.89 -0.77 0.19
C ILE A 191 -6.58 0.17 1.33
N ASP A 192 -5.35 0.08 1.82
CA ASP A 192 -4.86 1.01 2.83
C ASP A 192 -4.58 2.39 2.20
N HIS A 193 -4.92 3.43 2.95
CA HIS A 193 -4.45 4.78 2.66
C HIS A 193 -3.18 5.02 3.47
N PHE A 194 -2.00 5.00 2.82
CA PHE A 194 -0.73 5.20 3.51
C PHE A 194 -0.75 6.48 4.35
N TYR A 195 -1.12 7.62 3.78
CA TYR A 195 -1.59 8.79 4.51
C TYR A 195 -3.09 8.60 4.79
N PRO A 196 -3.52 8.38 6.07
CA PRO A 196 -4.90 8.04 6.38
C PRO A 196 -5.89 9.09 5.86
N LYS A 197 -6.92 8.63 5.13
CA LYS A 197 -7.95 9.54 4.58
C LYS A 197 -8.77 10.27 5.65
N SER A 198 -8.78 9.75 6.89
CA SER A 198 -9.44 10.42 8.02
C SER A 198 -8.79 11.74 8.38
N ILE A 199 -7.48 11.86 8.16
CA ILE A 199 -6.65 13.04 8.43
C ILE A 199 -6.31 13.76 7.12
N ASN A 200 -6.10 13.03 6.04
CA ASN A 200 -5.66 13.54 4.73
C ASN A 200 -6.71 13.21 3.65
N PRO A 201 -7.95 13.75 3.74
CA PRO A 201 -9.04 13.40 2.81
C PRO A 201 -8.74 13.78 1.35
N TYR A 202 -7.84 14.72 1.12
CA TYR A 202 -7.38 15.15 -0.20
C TYR A 202 -6.54 14.07 -0.92
N PHE A 203 -6.03 13.06 -0.21
CA PHE A 203 -5.34 11.90 -0.78
C PHE A 203 -6.23 10.65 -0.90
N ALA A 204 -7.54 10.79 -0.75
CA ALA A 204 -8.46 9.65 -0.76
C ALA A 204 -8.41 8.79 -2.03
N ILE A 205 -8.04 9.37 -3.18
CA ILE A 205 -7.88 8.67 -4.47
C ILE A 205 -6.49 8.83 -5.08
N SER A 206 -5.49 9.22 -4.31
CA SER A 206 -4.10 9.31 -4.78
C SER A 206 -3.54 7.91 -5.04
N PHE A 207 -3.15 7.61 -6.27
CA PHE A 207 -2.72 6.27 -6.67
C PHE A 207 -1.62 5.71 -5.76
N TYR A 208 -0.55 6.45 -5.56
CA TYR A 208 0.58 6.02 -4.73
C TYR A 208 0.32 6.07 -3.21
N ASN A 209 -0.87 6.54 -2.81
CA ASN A 209 -1.37 6.47 -1.43
C ASN A 209 -2.24 5.21 -1.18
N LEU A 210 -2.67 4.54 -2.25
CA LEU A 210 -3.57 3.37 -2.20
C LEU A 210 -2.74 2.08 -2.24
N ILE A 211 -2.55 1.46 -1.08
CA ILE A 211 -1.74 0.24 -0.96
C ILE A 211 -2.67 -0.97 -0.84
N PRO A 212 -2.69 -1.89 -1.83
CA PRO A 212 -3.36 -3.18 -1.67
C PRO A 212 -2.76 -3.95 -0.50
N SER A 213 -3.55 -4.24 0.53
CA SER A 213 -3.06 -4.79 1.79
C SER A 213 -4.03 -5.78 2.41
N CYS A 214 -3.56 -6.57 3.37
CA CYS A 214 -4.44 -7.44 4.13
C CYS A 214 -5.16 -6.66 5.23
N HIS A 215 -6.33 -7.18 5.63
CA HIS A 215 -7.15 -6.61 6.70
C HIS A 215 -6.39 -6.42 8.02
N THR A 216 -5.55 -7.39 8.38
CA THR A 216 -4.75 -7.31 9.60
C THR A 216 -3.85 -6.07 9.60
N CYS A 217 -3.10 -5.83 8.51
CA CYS A 217 -2.22 -4.66 8.45
C CYS A 217 -2.99 -3.34 8.37
N ASN A 218 -4.04 -3.29 7.54
CA ASN A 218 -4.81 -2.07 7.33
C ASN A 218 -5.68 -1.70 8.54
N SER A 219 -6.55 -2.62 8.97
CA SER A 219 -7.62 -2.31 9.92
C SER A 219 -7.24 -2.60 11.38
N ASN A 220 -6.55 -3.72 11.64
CA ASN A 220 -6.25 -4.12 13.01
C ASN A 220 -5.02 -3.40 13.56
N GLU A 221 -3.94 -3.32 12.79
CA GLU A 221 -2.66 -2.81 13.29
C GLU A 221 -2.46 -1.33 12.98
N LYS A 222 -2.63 -0.92 11.72
CA LYS A 222 -2.46 0.49 11.33
C LYS A 222 -3.64 1.34 11.76
N GLY A 223 -4.86 0.99 11.36
CA GLY A 223 -6.05 1.81 11.63
C GLY A 223 -5.86 3.26 11.15
N ASN A 224 -6.06 4.21 12.05
CA ASN A 224 -5.89 5.66 11.77
C ASN A 224 -4.50 6.20 12.12
N LYS A 225 -3.50 5.34 12.41
CA LYS A 225 -2.13 5.82 12.67
C LYS A 225 -1.60 6.58 11.47
N GLU A 226 -0.98 7.72 11.71
CA GLU A 226 -0.42 8.54 10.65
C GLU A 226 0.91 7.95 10.18
N PHE A 227 0.89 7.39 8.97
CA PHE A 227 2.12 6.98 8.28
C PHE A 227 2.65 8.15 7.44
N CYS A 228 3.98 8.28 7.37
CA CYS A 228 4.68 9.23 6.54
C CYS A 228 5.94 8.58 5.95
N ILE A 229 6.33 8.93 4.74
CA ILE A 229 7.54 8.36 4.09
C ILE A 229 8.85 8.67 4.81
N SER A 230 8.87 9.65 5.71
CA SER A 230 10.02 9.94 6.59
C SER A 230 10.15 8.97 7.77
N THR A 231 9.05 8.29 8.15
CA THR A 231 8.97 7.44 9.33
C THR A 231 8.46 6.03 9.05
N HIS A 232 7.93 5.77 7.86
CA HIS A 232 7.39 4.48 7.46
C HIS A 232 7.78 4.15 6.03
N THR A 233 8.01 2.87 5.76
CA THR A 233 8.24 2.38 4.41
C THR A 233 6.92 2.28 3.64
N ASN A 234 6.75 3.15 2.62
CA ASN A 234 5.71 3.02 1.61
C ASN A 234 6.19 2.03 0.53
N PRO A 235 5.40 0.99 0.17
CA PRO A 235 5.79 -0.01 -0.83
C PRO A 235 6.04 0.53 -2.24
N TYR A 236 5.54 1.70 -2.59
CA TYR A 236 5.88 2.37 -3.86
C TYR A 236 7.16 3.20 -3.78
N HIS A 237 7.67 3.51 -2.57
CA HIS A 237 8.82 4.40 -2.37
C HIS A 237 10.10 3.63 -2.04
N LYS A 238 10.07 2.77 -1.02
CA LYS A 238 11.24 2.05 -0.50
C LYS A 238 10.98 0.56 -0.34
N SER A 239 12.04 -0.23 -0.48
CA SER A 239 12.02 -1.65 -0.16
C SER A 239 12.30 -1.84 1.34
N TYR A 240 11.37 -2.46 2.05
CA TYR A 240 11.61 -2.86 3.44
C TYR A 240 12.77 -3.85 3.55
N ASN A 241 12.96 -4.67 2.51
CA ASN A 241 14.05 -5.63 2.40
C ASN A 241 15.45 -4.97 2.42
N ASP A 242 15.58 -3.72 1.98
CA ASP A 242 16.88 -3.06 1.97
C ASP A 242 17.35 -2.66 3.37
N ASN A 243 16.40 -2.37 4.27
CA ASN A 243 16.70 -1.85 5.61
C ASN A 243 16.49 -2.87 6.74
N HIS A 244 15.84 -4.00 6.47
CA HIS A 244 15.51 -5.02 7.47
C HIS A 244 15.87 -6.42 6.99
N LYS A 245 16.27 -7.27 7.92
CA LYS A 245 16.59 -8.68 7.71
C LYS A 245 15.91 -9.53 8.78
N PHE A 246 15.37 -10.68 8.38
CA PHE A 246 15.04 -11.75 9.32
C PHE A 246 16.30 -12.54 9.63
N THR A 247 16.49 -12.84 10.91
CA THR A 247 17.62 -13.62 11.43
C THR A 247 17.10 -14.62 12.44
N ILE A 248 17.93 -15.62 12.72
CA ILE A 248 17.74 -16.61 13.78
C ILE A 248 18.82 -16.44 14.83
N ASP A 249 18.68 -17.07 16.00
CA ASP A 249 19.75 -17.13 16.99
C ASP A 249 20.79 -18.19 16.60
N ASP A 250 21.99 -18.12 17.19
CA ASP A 250 23.09 -19.04 16.91
C ASP A 250 22.88 -20.44 17.49
N ASP A 251 21.80 -20.69 18.23
CA ASP A 251 21.50 -21.98 18.84
C ASP A 251 21.35 -23.10 17.79
N TYR A 252 20.95 -22.74 16.56
CA TYR A 252 20.81 -23.69 15.47
C TYR A 252 22.13 -24.38 15.11
N LEU A 253 23.29 -23.72 15.32
CA LEU A 253 24.62 -24.32 15.07
C LEU A 253 24.95 -25.44 16.05
N LEU A 254 24.43 -25.38 17.27
CA LEU A 254 24.69 -26.32 18.33
C LEU A 254 23.58 -27.37 18.46
N ASN A 255 22.32 -26.94 18.33
CA ASN A 255 21.15 -27.75 18.62
C ASN A 255 20.38 -28.21 17.38
N GLY A 256 20.76 -27.75 16.20
CA GLY A 256 20.02 -28.01 14.95
C GLY A 256 18.67 -27.30 14.85
N ALA A 257 18.38 -26.35 15.75
CA ALA A 257 17.13 -25.62 15.80
C ALA A 257 17.34 -24.24 16.41
N THR A 258 16.55 -23.24 15.99
CA THR A 258 16.51 -21.91 16.58
C THR A 258 15.40 -21.80 17.64
N SER A 259 15.55 -20.94 18.63
CA SER A 259 14.54 -20.65 19.65
C SER A 259 13.62 -19.49 19.27
N GLU A 260 14.02 -18.62 18.34
CA GLU A 260 13.20 -17.51 17.86
C GLU A 260 13.59 -17.03 16.46
N VAL A 261 12.61 -16.46 15.75
CA VAL A 261 12.82 -15.68 14.53
C VAL A 261 12.82 -14.21 14.89
N ARG A 262 13.87 -13.49 14.52
CA ARG A 262 14.06 -12.05 14.81
C ARG A 262 13.97 -11.23 13.54
N LEU A 263 13.36 -10.06 13.63
CA LEU A 263 13.41 -9.04 12.58
C LEU A 263 14.38 -7.94 13.04
N THR A 264 15.49 -7.78 12.34
CA THR A 264 16.57 -6.86 12.68
C THR A 264 16.68 -5.74 11.64
N LYS A 265 17.13 -4.55 12.09
CA LYS A 265 17.48 -3.46 11.18
C LYS A 265 18.91 -3.68 10.66
N LYS A 266 19.11 -3.51 9.35
CA LYS A 266 20.44 -3.55 8.74
C LYS A 266 21.20 -2.24 8.97
N ASN A 267 20.48 -1.11 9.06
CA ASN A 267 21.01 0.22 9.23
C ASN A 267 20.15 1.00 10.26
N GLU A 268 20.69 2.07 10.80
CA GLU A 268 19.90 3.01 11.59
C GLU A 268 18.88 3.71 10.67
N THR A 269 17.64 3.34 10.78
CA THR A 269 16.53 3.93 10.04
C THR A 269 15.40 4.30 10.98
N ASN A 270 14.78 5.45 10.74
CA ASN A 270 13.55 5.85 11.42
C ASN A 270 12.33 5.15 10.81
N ASP A 271 12.38 3.82 10.66
CA ASP A 271 11.25 3.05 10.14
C ASP A 271 10.46 2.43 11.29
N PHE A 272 9.22 2.87 11.46
CA PHE A 272 8.30 2.40 12.49
C PHE A 272 7.34 1.31 12.01
N ASN A 273 7.47 0.82 10.78
CA ASN A 273 6.58 -0.24 10.26
C ASN A 273 6.57 -1.47 11.18
N ASP A 274 7.71 -1.89 11.71
CA ASP A 274 7.78 -3.03 12.64
C ASP A 274 6.92 -2.77 13.87
N LYS A 275 7.13 -1.63 14.54
CA LYS A 275 6.41 -1.23 15.75
C LYS A 275 4.90 -1.13 15.50
N ASP A 276 4.50 -0.42 14.45
CA ASP A 276 3.11 -0.05 14.22
C ASP A 276 2.28 -1.16 13.60
N LEU A 277 2.92 -2.07 12.84
CA LEU A 277 2.31 -3.26 12.25
C LEU A 277 2.62 -4.54 13.04
N LYS A 278 3.37 -4.44 14.14
CA LYS A 278 3.78 -5.54 15.05
C LYS A 278 4.45 -6.70 14.30
N LEU A 279 5.31 -6.39 13.32
CA LEU A 279 5.88 -7.41 12.45
C LEU A 279 6.75 -8.40 13.24
N SER A 280 7.68 -7.93 14.08
CA SER A 280 8.53 -8.77 14.93
C SER A 280 7.71 -9.73 15.79
N GLN A 281 6.66 -9.22 16.46
CA GLN A 281 5.81 -10.03 17.33
C GLN A 281 5.03 -11.08 16.53
N ARG A 282 4.56 -10.73 15.32
CA ARG A 282 3.79 -11.63 14.45
C ARG A 282 4.64 -12.73 13.84
N PHE A 283 5.95 -12.50 13.64
CA PHE A 283 6.85 -13.51 13.08
C PHE A 283 7.49 -14.40 14.14
N ARG A 284 7.81 -13.86 15.32
CA ARG A 284 8.66 -14.50 16.36
C ARG A 284 8.34 -15.97 16.63
N HIS A 285 7.06 -16.29 16.83
CA HIS A 285 6.63 -17.65 17.18
C HIS A 285 5.80 -18.35 16.10
N THR A 286 5.15 -17.58 15.21
CA THR A 286 4.26 -18.13 14.18
C THR A 286 5.01 -19.05 13.20
N TYR A 287 6.26 -18.72 12.91
CA TYR A 287 7.08 -19.43 11.92
C TYR A 287 8.22 -20.22 12.53
N LEU A 288 8.26 -20.37 13.85
CA LEU A 288 9.37 -21.06 14.53
C LEU A 288 9.49 -22.51 14.08
N GLU A 289 8.39 -23.27 14.09
CA GLU A 289 8.37 -24.66 13.67
C GLU A 289 8.73 -24.83 12.18
N PRO A 290 8.12 -24.11 11.22
CA PRO A 290 8.51 -24.17 9.82
C PRO A 290 9.96 -23.74 9.53
N VAL A 291 10.54 -22.85 10.32
CA VAL A 291 11.95 -22.44 10.21
C VAL A 291 12.86 -23.54 10.72
N ASN A 292 12.51 -24.19 11.83
CA ASN A 292 13.28 -25.33 12.35
C ASN A 292 13.25 -26.53 11.37
N GLU A 293 12.10 -26.77 10.73
CA GLU A 293 12.00 -27.76 9.64
C GLU A 293 12.96 -27.40 8.47
N LEU A 294 13.05 -26.13 8.10
CA LEU A 294 13.97 -25.67 7.06
C LEU A 294 15.44 -25.91 7.45
N ILE A 295 15.79 -25.59 8.70
CA ILE A 295 17.15 -25.80 9.25
C ILE A 295 17.49 -27.28 9.25
N GLU A 296 16.61 -28.15 9.78
CA GLU A 296 16.80 -29.60 9.80
C GLU A 296 17.01 -30.17 8.40
N ASN A 297 16.17 -29.80 7.45
CA ASN A 297 16.28 -30.20 6.06
C ASN A 297 17.61 -29.75 5.43
N TYR A 298 18.08 -28.53 5.75
CA TYR A 298 19.36 -28.05 5.28
C TYR A 298 20.55 -28.80 5.90
N LEU A 299 20.50 -29.11 7.20
CA LEU A 299 21.53 -29.94 7.85
C LEU A 299 21.56 -31.38 7.27
N ASN A 300 20.40 -31.95 7.00
CA ASN A 300 20.31 -33.24 6.31
C ASN A 300 20.92 -33.17 4.90
N TYR A 301 20.66 -32.09 4.13
CA TYR A 301 21.33 -31.85 2.86
C TYR A 301 22.85 -31.81 3.02
N GLN A 302 23.38 -31.07 3.98
CA GLN A 302 24.84 -31.00 4.24
C GLN A 302 25.43 -32.39 4.50
N HIS A 303 24.71 -33.23 5.24
CA HIS A 303 25.17 -34.57 5.61
C HIS A 303 25.16 -35.54 4.43
N TYR A 304 24.14 -35.51 3.59
CA TYR A 304 23.94 -36.51 2.55
C TYR A 304 24.38 -36.10 1.13
N ARG A 305 24.70 -34.84 0.89
CA ARG A 305 25.00 -34.30 -0.46
C ARG A 305 26.18 -34.99 -1.17
N GLU A 306 27.12 -35.62 -0.44
CA GLU A 306 28.27 -36.33 -0.98
C GLU A 306 28.01 -37.83 -1.12
N SER A 307 26.83 -38.31 -0.76
CA SER A 307 26.44 -39.70 -0.95
C SER A 307 26.27 -40.02 -2.43
N PRO A 308 26.76 -41.20 -2.90
CA PRO A 308 26.52 -41.64 -4.28
C PRO A 308 25.05 -41.79 -4.64
N ASP A 309 24.18 -41.96 -3.64
CA ASP A 309 22.73 -42.11 -3.80
C ASP A 309 21.97 -40.78 -3.62
N PHE A 310 22.69 -39.65 -3.56
CA PHE A 310 22.05 -38.36 -3.36
C PHE A 310 21.20 -37.99 -4.56
N ASN A 311 19.92 -37.74 -4.32
CA ASN A 311 18.99 -37.23 -5.33
C ASN A 311 19.07 -35.70 -5.41
N HIS A 312 19.48 -35.17 -6.57
CA HIS A 312 19.56 -33.72 -6.82
C HIS A 312 18.21 -33.00 -6.71
N ASP A 313 17.08 -33.68 -6.91
CA ASP A 313 15.73 -33.11 -6.72
C ASP A 313 15.48 -32.69 -5.27
N TYR A 314 16.28 -33.17 -4.31
CA TYR A 314 16.19 -32.75 -2.91
C TYR A 314 16.43 -31.26 -2.71
N VAL A 315 17.30 -30.65 -3.52
CA VAL A 315 17.55 -29.19 -3.48
C VAL A 315 16.29 -28.40 -3.82
N ASP A 316 15.51 -28.87 -4.78
CA ASP A 316 14.24 -28.21 -5.15
C ASP A 316 13.20 -28.36 -4.04
N VAL A 317 13.15 -29.49 -3.35
CA VAL A 317 12.29 -29.69 -2.16
C VAL A 317 12.74 -28.78 -1.02
N LEU A 318 14.03 -28.73 -0.73
CA LEU A 318 14.63 -27.88 0.31
C LEU A 318 14.33 -26.40 0.10
N THR A 319 14.37 -25.93 -1.14
CA THR A 319 14.18 -24.53 -1.49
C THR A 319 12.75 -24.18 -1.88
N GLN A 320 11.80 -25.10 -1.78
CA GLN A 320 10.41 -24.94 -2.27
C GLN A 320 9.70 -23.70 -1.71
N ARG A 321 9.92 -23.38 -0.41
CA ARG A 321 9.33 -22.19 0.26
C ARG A 321 10.18 -20.94 0.12
N VAL A 322 11.38 -21.05 -0.45
CA VAL A 322 12.37 -19.97 -0.54
C VAL A 322 12.28 -19.31 -1.91
N PRO A 323 11.86 -18.04 -2.03
CA PRO A 323 11.86 -17.35 -3.30
C PRO A 323 13.25 -17.31 -3.94
N LYS A 324 13.41 -17.87 -5.14
CA LYS A 324 14.70 -17.89 -5.87
C LYS A 324 15.18 -16.46 -6.21
N SER A 325 14.26 -15.55 -6.49
CA SER A 325 14.54 -14.13 -6.72
C SER A 325 13.91 -13.24 -5.63
N LYS A 326 14.55 -12.12 -5.29
CA LYS A 326 13.93 -11.12 -4.42
C LYS A 326 12.60 -10.58 -4.99
N ASN A 327 12.45 -10.55 -6.32
CA ASN A 327 11.25 -10.10 -7.00
C ASN A 327 10.04 -11.04 -6.79
N ASP A 328 10.29 -12.28 -6.35
CA ASP A 328 9.26 -13.27 -6.08
C ASP A 328 8.82 -13.31 -4.60
N ILE A 329 9.40 -12.47 -3.75
CA ILE A 329 9.10 -12.43 -2.31
C ILE A 329 7.58 -12.32 -2.05
N LEU A 330 6.87 -11.47 -2.79
CA LEU A 330 5.43 -11.31 -2.59
C LEU A 330 4.60 -12.49 -3.14
N LYS A 331 5.17 -13.38 -3.91
CA LYS A 331 4.49 -14.58 -4.44
C LYS A 331 4.47 -15.73 -3.43
N SER A 332 5.30 -15.68 -2.37
CA SER A 332 5.43 -16.72 -1.37
C SER A 332 5.05 -16.19 0.01
N GLU A 333 4.34 -17.02 0.82
CA GLU A 333 4.06 -16.72 2.21
C GLU A 333 5.37 -16.60 2.99
N ALA A 334 5.49 -15.52 3.76
CA ALA A 334 6.70 -15.22 4.51
C ALA A 334 8.01 -15.30 3.67
N GLY A 335 7.88 -15.11 2.34
CA GLY A 335 8.97 -15.31 1.38
C GLY A 335 10.23 -14.51 1.69
N LYS A 336 10.06 -13.28 2.23
CA LYS A 336 11.21 -12.51 2.70
C LYS A 336 11.93 -13.21 3.85
N MET A 337 11.18 -13.69 4.83
CA MET A 337 11.74 -14.37 6.01
C MET A 337 12.50 -15.65 5.60
N TYR A 338 11.85 -16.51 4.83
CA TYR A 338 12.49 -17.75 4.36
C TYR A 338 13.75 -17.46 3.55
N ARG A 339 13.72 -16.45 2.67
CA ARG A 339 14.88 -16.08 1.87
C ARG A 339 16.04 -15.52 2.72
N ASP A 340 15.72 -14.68 3.71
CA ASP A 340 16.74 -14.10 4.58
C ASP A 340 17.41 -15.17 5.46
N ILE A 341 16.61 -16.06 6.07
CA ILE A 341 17.10 -17.13 6.93
C ILE A 341 17.87 -18.17 6.10
N PHE A 342 17.33 -18.58 4.93
CA PHE A 342 18.04 -19.52 4.07
C PHE A 342 19.41 -19.00 3.68
N LYS A 343 19.54 -17.72 3.30
CA LYS A 343 20.83 -17.08 3.01
C LYS A 343 21.78 -17.01 4.21
N GLU A 344 21.27 -17.08 5.42
CA GLU A 344 22.07 -17.08 6.64
C GLU A 344 22.70 -18.45 6.89
N ILE A 345 21.96 -19.53 6.61
CA ILE A 345 22.42 -20.91 6.81
C ILE A 345 23.09 -21.52 5.59
N ASP A 346 22.88 -20.96 4.38
CA ASP A 346 23.34 -21.51 3.11
C ASP A 346 24.83 -21.23 2.87
N VAL A 347 25.66 -22.20 3.22
CA VAL A 347 27.12 -22.16 2.99
C VAL A 347 27.55 -22.70 1.61
N TYR A 348 26.59 -23.18 0.80
CA TYR A 348 26.85 -23.79 -0.51
C TYR A 348 26.34 -22.98 -1.69
N ASP A 349 25.77 -21.77 -1.41
CA ASP A 349 25.22 -20.85 -2.43
C ASP A 349 24.16 -21.51 -3.34
N LEU A 350 23.18 -22.17 -2.72
CA LEU A 350 22.08 -22.87 -3.40
C LEU A 350 20.99 -21.93 -3.92
N LEU A 351 21.01 -20.64 -3.50
CA LEU A 351 19.96 -19.68 -3.79
C LEU A 351 20.33 -18.66 -4.90
#